data_c77ab62e875e39bb0d674538bc5deb71
#
_entry.id   c77ab62e875e39bb0d674538bc5deb71
#
_cell.length_a   1.000
_cell.length_b   1.000
_cell.length_c   1.000
_cell.angle_alpha   90.00
_cell.angle_beta   90.00
_cell.angle_gamma   90.00
#
_symmetry.space_group_name_H-M   'P 1'
#
loop_
_entity.id
_entity.type
_entity.pdbx_description
1 polymer ?
#
loop_
_entity_poly.entity_id
_entity_poly.type
_entity_poly.pdbx_seq_one_letter_code
_entity_poly.pdbx_strand_id
1 'polypeptide(L)'
;NPYPADDDLHVNAEGGKVVLRWQAGESAKQHLIYIGQRADQLKKVATTEEAAFEAIGLSSANDYYWRVDEVDANGKISEGEVWNFRPRRLAFPGAEGYGRFAIGGRGGSVYHVTSLEDNPENPQPGSLRYGITKVKGPRTIVFDVAGIIDLKDRLVCSDPFITVAGQTAPGKGILLREHPFGFGSEGIFRFIRLRLGKY
;
A
#
# COMPACT_ATOMS: atom_id res chain seq x y z
N ASN A 1 -0.82 -17.92 16.05
CA ASN A 1 -0.67 -16.74 15.19
C ASN A 1 -0.69 -17.18 13.72
N PRO A 2 -1.45 -16.49 12.85
CA PRO A 2 -1.47 -16.80 11.43
C PRO A 2 -0.18 -16.37 10.73
N TYR A 3 0.14 -17.07 9.62
CA TYR A 3 1.08 -16.59 8.63
C TYR A 3 0.42 -16.72 7.24
N PRO A 4 0.36 -15.67 6.44
CA PRO A 4 0.79 -14.28 6.75
C PRO A 4 0.12 -13.73 8.01
N ALA A 5 0.79 -12.78 8.69
CA ALA A 5 0.18 -12.05 9.79
C ALA A 5 -1.04 -11.26 9.28
N ASP A 6 -1.99 -11.00 10.17
CA ASP A 6 -3.13 -10.14 9.83
C ASP A 6 -2.63 -8.74 9.47
N ASP A 7 -3.23 -8.11 8.44
CA ASP A 7 -2.83 -6.82 7.87
C ASP A 7 -1.39 -6.76 7.30
N ASP A 8 -0.76 -7.91 6.97
CA ASP A 8 0.55 -7.88 6.31
C ASP A 8 0.43 -7.44 4.84
N LEU A 9 0.87 -6.21 4.57
CA LEU A 9 0.81 -5.58 3.25
C LEU A 9 1.98 -5.94 2.33
N HIS A 10 2.93 -6.75 2.81
CA HIS A 10 4.18 -7.04 2.08
C HIS A 10 4.52 -8.53 1.99
N VAL A 11 3.50 -9.38 1.93
CA VAL A 11 3.68 -10.82 1.88
C VAL A 11 4.45 -11.26 0.64
N ASN A 12 5.49 -12.04 0.84
CA ASN A 12 6.20 -12.65 -0.28
C ASN A 12 5.34 -13.73 -0.94
N ALA A 13 4.77 -13.42 -2.08
CA ALA A 13 3.97 -14.33 -2.91
C ALA A 13 4.54 -14.40 -4.32
N GLU A 14 5.84 -14.68 -4.45
CA GLU A 14 6.50 -14.86 -5.75
C GLU A 14 5.87 -16.03 -6.52
N GLY A 15 5.66 -15.82 -7.81
CA GLY A 15 4.93 -16.78 -8.63
C GLY A 15 3.43 -16.89 -8.31
N GLY A 16 2.87 -15.94 -7.55
CA GLY A 16 1.47 -15.95 -7.15
C GLY A 16 1.14 -17.03 -6.12
N LYS A 17 2.08 -17.39 -5.25
CA LYS A 17 1.93 -18.45 -4.25
C LYS A 17 2.33 -17.98 -2.87
N VAL A 18 1.61 -18.46 -1.84
CA VAL A 18 1.98 -18.30 -0.43
C VAL A 18 1.54 -19.53 0.36
N VAL A 19 2.34 -19.95 1.32
CA VAL A 19 1.94 -21.00 2.27
C VAL A 19 1.28 -20.33 3.46
N LEU A 20 -0.03 -20.48 3.58
CA LEU A 20 -0.78 -20.10 4.76
C LEU A 20 -0.47 -21.08 5.88
N ARG A 21 -0.28 -20.57 7.11
CA ARG A 21 -0.05 -21.38 8.31
C ARG A 21 -0.85 -20.81 9.46
N TRP A 22 -1.31 -21.68 10.31
CA TRP A 22 -2.05 -21.30 11.52
C TRP A 22 -1.68 -22.25 12.67
N GLN A 23 -2.09 -21.91 13.85
CA GLN A 23 -1.99 -22.79 15.01
C GLN A 23 -3.29 -23.58 15.12
N ALA A 24 -3.20 -24.89 14.97
CA ALA A 24 -4.35 -25.77 15.15
C ALA A 24 -4.80 -25.79 16.61
N GLY A 25 -6.11 -25.84 16.82
CA GLY A 25 -6.69 -26.11 18.14
C GLY A 25 -6.43 -27.56 18.58
N GLU A 26 -6.41 -27.81 19.87
CA GLU A 26 -6.09 -29.14 20.43
C GLU A 26 -7.02 -30.25 19.96
N SER A 27 -8.28 -29.96 19.67
CA SER A 27 -9.29 -30.93 19.24
C SER A 27 -9.45 -31.00 17.73
N ALA A 28 -8.78 -30.16 16.97
CA ALA A 28 -8.89 -30.12 15.52
C ALA A 28 -8.38 -31.43 14.87
N LYS A 29 -9.15 -31.97 13.92
CA LYS A 29 -8.79 -33.09 13.09
C LYS A 29 -8.68 -32.72 11.62
N GLN A 30 -9.45 -31.75 11.21
CA GLN A 30 -9.43 -31.21 9.83
C GLN A 30 -9.58 -29.69 9.86
N HIS A 31 -9.10 -29.07 8.83
CA HIS A 31 -9.15 -27.63 8.61
C HIS A 31 -9.85 -27.35 7.28
N LEU A 32 -10.84 -26.46 7.31
CA LEU A 32 -11.55 -25.98 6.15
C LEU A 32 -11.00 -24.60 5.80
N ILE A 33 -10.34 -24.46 4.65
CA ILE A 33 -9.69 -23.22 4.25
C ILE A 33 -10.60 -22.44 3.32
N TYR A 34 -10.79 -21.17 3.66
CA TYR A 34 -11.57 -20.20 2.89
C TYR A 34 -10.69 -19.04 2.48
N ILE A 35 -10.79 -18.63 1.19
CA ILE A 35 -10.06 -17.48 0.64
C ILE A 35 -10.99 -16.65 -0.23
N GLY A 36 -10.83 -15.33 -0.20
CA GLY A 36 -11.57 -14.39 -1.05
C GLY A 36 -10.84 -13.05 -1.15
N GLN A 37 -11.35 -12.15 -1.99
CA GLN A 37 -10.87 -10.78 -2.13
C GLN A 37 -11.67 -9.79 -1.26
N ARG A 38 -12.64 -10.30 -0.52
CA ARG A 38 -13.48 -9.55 0.41
C ARG A 38 -13.82 -10.43 1.60
N ALA A 39 -13.81 -9.85 2.80
CA ALA A 39 -14.08 -10.57 4.04
C ALA A 39 -15.47 -11.23 4.08
N ASP A 40 -16.47 -10.62 3.40
CA ASP A 40 -17.86 -11.11 3.30
C ASP A 40 -18.10 -12.09 2.15
N GLN A 41 -17.08 -12.44 1.36
CA GLN A 41 -17.20 -13.29 0.16
C GLN A 41 -16.10 -14.37 0.11
N LEU A 42 -15.83 -15.00 1.24
CA LEU A 42 -14.89 -16.09 1.32
C LEU A 42 -15.46 -17.36 0.68
N LYS A 43 -14.64 -18.06 -0.10
CA LYS A 43 -15.02 -19.35 -0.71
C LYS A 43 -14.12 -20.43 -0.15
N LYS A 44 -14.72 -21.59 0.17
CA LYS A 44 -13.95 -22.77 0.56
C LYS A 44 -13.08 -23.23 -0.61
N VAL A 45 -11.78 -23.31 -0.39
CA VAL A 45 -10.79 -23.70 -1.41
C VAL A 45 -10.16 -25.06 -1.14
N ALA A 46 -10.13 -25.50 0.12
CA ALA A 46 -9.54 -26.79 0.48
C ALA A 46 -10.08 -27.34 1.81
N THR A 47 -9.76 -28.60 2.05
CA THR A 47 -9.80 -29.27 3.36
C THR A 47 -8.47 -30.00 3.53
N THR A 48 -7.83 -29.87 4.69
CA THR A 48 -6.56 -30.53 5.03
C THR A 48 -6.55 -30.98 6.49
N GLU A 49 -5.68 -31.92 6.82
CA GLU A 49 -5.37 -32.31 8.19
C GLU A 49 -4.14 -31.58 8.74
N GLU A 50 -3.36 -30.95 7.84
CA GLU A 50 -2.18 -30.17 8.20
C GLU A 50 -2.57 -28.71 8.51
N ALA A 51 -1.87 -28.10 9.47
CA ALA A 51 -2.04 -26.68 9.80
C ALA A 51 -1.31 -25.75 8.83
N ALA A 52 -1.31 -26.12 7.53
CA ALA A 52 -0.71 -25.37 6.45
C ALA A 52 -1.44 -25.63 5.13
N PHE A 53 -1.45 -24.62 4.24
CA PHE A 53 -2.05 -24.71 2.91
C PHE A 53 -1.33 -23.79 1.91
N GLU A 54 -0.93 -24.29 0.74
CA GLU A 54 -0.37 -23.46 -0.32
C GLU A 54 -1.50 -22.81 -1.13
N ALA A 55 -1.72 -21.51 -0.91
CA ALA A 55 -2.61 -20.71 -1.74
C ALA A 55 -1.88 -20.32 -3.04
N ILE A 56 -2.53 -20.50 -4.18
CA ILE A 56 -1.99 -20.25 -5.53
C ILE A 56 -2.88 -19.28 -6.30
N GLY A 57 -2.37 -18.73 -7.41
CA GLY A 57 -3.11 -17.80 -8.26
C GLY A 57 -3.28 -16.41 -7.66
N LEU A 58 -2.43 -16.04 -6.70
CA LEU A 58 -2.48 -14.75 -6.04
C LEU A 58 -1.89 -13.65 -6.94
N SER A 59 -2.57 -12.51 -6.98
CA SER A 59 -2.10 -11.30 -7.68
C SER A 59 -1.70 -10.21 -6.69
N SER A 60 -0.55 -9.59 -6.90
CA SER A 60 -0.12 -8.43 -6.11
C SER A 60 -0.96 -7.15 -6.34
N ALA A 61 -1.99 -7.22 -7.18
CA ALA A 61 -2.95 -6.14 -7.37
C ALA A 61 -4.12 -6.18 -6.38
N ASN A 62 -4.30 -7.28 -5.67
CA ASN A 62 -5.46 -7.54 -4.82
C ASN A 62 -5.07 -7.74 -3.36
N ASP A 63 -5.98 -7.42 -2.47
CA ASP A 63 -6.00 -7.89 -1.09
C ASP A 63 -6.67 -9.26 -1.04
N TYR A 64 -6.23 -10.09 -0.10
CA TYR A 64 -6.80 -11.40 0.15
C TYR A 64 -7.21 -11.52 1.59
N TYR A 65 -8.40 -12.05 1.79
CA TYR A 65 -8.97 -12.42 3.07
C TYR A 65 -9.01 -13.92 3.16
N TRP A 66 -8.70 -14.48 4.32
CA TRP A 66 -8.73 -15.91 4.52
C TRP A 66 -9.15 -16.27 5.93
N ARG A 67 -9.70 -17.45 6.08
CA ARG A 67 -10.18 -18.01 7.33
C ARG A 67 -9.98 -19.51 7.32
N VAL A 68 -9.76 -20.08 8.50
CA VAL A 68 -9.70 -21.51 8.71
C VAL A 68 -10.74 -21.90 9.75
N ASP A 69 -11.68 -22.74 9.37
CA ASP A 69 -12.61 -23.37 10.30
C ASP A 69 -12.07 -24.75 10.66
N GLU A 70 -12.18 -25.12 11.92
CA GLU A 70 -11.69 -26.39 12.44
C GLU A 70 -12.80 -27.39 12.65
N VAL A 71 -12.54 -28.66 12.31
CA VAL A 71 -13.47 -29.77 12.50
C VAL A 71 -12.88 -30.72 13.52
N ASP A 72 -13.63 -31.02 14.61
CA ASP A 72 -13.22 -31.98 15.64
C ASP A 72 -13.53 -33.44 15.21
N ALA A 73 -13.15 -34.39 16.07
CA ALA A 73 -13.39 -35.83 15.84
C ALA A 73 -14.89 -36.21 15.75
N ASN A 74 -15.80 -35.37 16.24
CA ASN A 74 -17.25 -35.57 16.20
C ASN A 74 -17.91 -34.89 15.00
N GLY A 75 -17.13 -34.22 14.14
CA GLY A 75 -17.60 -33.46 13.01
C GLY A 75 -18.16 -32.07 13.34
N LYS A 76 -17.96 -31.58 14.57
CA LYS A 76 -18.34 -30.22 14.97
C LYS A 76 -17.39 -29.23 14.35
N ILE A 77 -17.96 -28.21 13.71
CA ILE A 77 -17.20 -27.12 13.08
C ILE A 77 -17.10 -25.94 14.05
N SER A 78 -15.89 -25.45 14.24
CA SER A 78 -15.59 -24.19 14.94
C SER A 78 -15.09 -23.17 13.91
N GLU A 79 -15.82 -22.07 13.76
CA GLU A 79 -15.47 -21.00 12.83
C GLU A 79 -14.29 -20.20 13.35
N GLY A 80 -13.30 -19.94 12.49
CA GLY A 80 -12.12 -19.17 12.80
C GLY A 80 -12.26 -17.68 12.56
N GLU A 81 -11.23 -16.93 12.91
CA GLU A 81 -11.14 -15.51 12.62
C GLU A 81 -10.80 -15.27 11.13
N VAL A 82 -11.23 -14.13 10.61
CA VAL A 82 -10.87 -13.69 9.26
C VAL A 82 -9.62 -12.83 9.36
N TRP A 83 -8.58 -13.23 8.65
CA TRP A 83 -7.32 -12.49 8.50
C TRP A 83 -7.19 -11.97 7.07
N ASN A 84 -6.35 -10.94 6.88
CA ASN A 84 -6.09 -10.41 5.55
C ASN A 84 -4.59 -10.22 5.30
N PHE A 85 -4.23 -10.21 4.03
CA PHE A 85 -2.87 -9.90 3.60
C PHE A 85 -2.86 -9.36 2.17
N ARG A 86 -1.75 -8.70 1.81
CA ARG A 86 -1.49 -8.26 0.43
C ARG A 86 -0.16 -8.82 -0.06
N PRO A 87 -0.12 -9.52 -1.21
CA PRO A 87 1.12 -9.85 -1.88
C PRO A 87 1.92 -8.60 -2.25
N ARG A 88 3.21 -8.56 -1.89
CA ARG A 88 4.09 -7.42 -2.19
C ARG A 88 4.25 -7.20 -3.69
N ARG A 89 4.43 -5.95 -4.06
CA ARG A 89 4.68 -5.54 -5.44
C ARG A 89 5.75 -4.45 -5.47
N LEU A 90 6.62 -4.50 -6.48
CA LEU A 90 7.58 -3.41 -6.68
C LEU A 90 6.88 -2.06 -6.81
N ALA A 91 7.43 -1.06 -6.17
CA ALA A 91 6.95 0.33 -6.23
C ALA A 91 6.87 0.83 -7.68
N PHE A 92 7.85 0.43 -8.50
CA PHE A 92 7.92 0.65 -9.94
C PHE A 92 8.90 -0.36 -10.55
N PRO A 93 8.88 -0.59 -11.87
CA PRO A 93 9.85 -1.48 -12.52
C PRO A 93 11.29 -1.03 -12.24
N GLY A 94 12.13 -1.97 -11.78
CA GLY A 94 13.51 -1.69 -11.42
C GLY A 94 13.71 -1.01 -10.05
N ALA A 95 12.70 -0.97 -9.19
CA ALA A 95 12.87 -0.50 -7.82
C ALA A 95 13.79 -1.44 -7.03
N GLU A 96 14.78 -0.86 -6.34
CA GLU A 96 15.76 -1.57 -5.52
C GLU A 96 15.80 -1.01 -4.09
N GLY A 97 16.53 -1.66 -3.21
CA GLY A 97 16.71 -1.25 -1.83
C GLY A 97 15.52 -1.59 -0.92
N TYR A 98 15.57 -1.08 0.31
CA TYR A 98 14.61 -1.41 1.36
C TYR A 98 13.18 -1.03 0.98
N GLY A 99 12.97 0.17 0.46
CA GLY A 99 11.65 0.70 0.09
C GLY A 99 11.10 0.20 -1.26
N ARG A 100 11.72 -0.80 -1.89
CA ARG A 100 11.31 -1.27 -3.22
C ARG A 100 9.88 -1.78 -3.34
N PHE A 101 9.24 -2.09 -2.22
CA PHE A 101 7.86 -2.57 -2.17
C PHE A 101 6.86 -1.54 -1.67
N ALA A 102 7.25 -0.28 -1.51
CA ALA A 102 6.34 0.78 -1.09
C ALA A 102 5.06 0.80 -1.97
N ILE A 103 3.91 0.90 -1.31
CA ILE A 103 2.60 0.82 -1.98
C ILE A 103 2.29 2.13 -2.71
N GLY A 104 2.69 3.26 -2.13
CA GLY A 104 2.33 4.57 -2.66
C GLY A 104 0.83 4.81 -2.67
N GLY A 105 0.38 5.66 -3.56
CA GLY A 105 -1.03 6.03 -3.70
C GLY A 105 -1.90 5.06 -4.49
N ARG A 106 -1.48 3.80 -4.64
CA ARG A 106 -2.23 2.80 -5.43
C ARG A 106 -3.63 2.56 -4.85
N GLY A 107 -4.61 2.52 -5.74
CA GLY A 107 -6.02 2.31 -5.37
C GLY A 107 -6.70 3.54 -4.75
N GLY A 108 -5.96 4.64 -4.54
CA GLY A 108 -6.48 5.89 -4.00
C GLY A 108 -6.91 6.90 -5.07
N SER A 109 -7.16 8.13 -4.61
CA SER A 109 -7.56 9.24 -5.48
C SER A 109 -6.39 9.79 -6.30
N VAL A 110 -6.71 10.51 -7.38
CA VAL A 110 -5.73 11.31 -8.14
C VAL A 110 -5.94 12.78 -7.82
N TYR A 111 -4.86 13.48 -7.46
CA TYR A 111 -4.87 14.90 -7.20
C TYR A 111 -3.98 15.62 -8.23
N HIS A 112 -4.53 16.65 -8.87
CA HIS A 112 -3.86 17.42 -9.91
C HIS A 112 -3.24 18.69 -9.32
N VAL A 113 -1.93 18.86 -9.53
CA VAL A 113 -1.22 20.11 -9.24
C VAL A 113 -1.28 20.98 -10.47
N THR A 114 -2.04 22.07 -10.36
CA THR A 114 -2.30 23.04 -11.44
C THR A 114 -1.67 24.39 -11.17
N SER A 115 -1.02 24.59 -10.01
CA SER A 115 -0.36 25.81 -9.60
C SER A 115 1.02 25.52 -9.04
N LEU A 116 1.99 26.41 -9.29
CA LEU A 116 3.33 26.39 -8.72
C LEU A 116 3.44 27.20 -7.41
N GLU A 117 2.34 27.81 -6.98
CA GLU A 117 2.29 28.61 -5.75
C GLU A 117 2.37 27.73 -4.50
N ASP A 118 3.02 28.25 -3.47
CA ASP A 118 3.11 27.63 -2.15
C ASP A 118 2.68 28.62 -1.06
N ASN A 119 1.72 28.23 -0.24
CA ASN A 119 1.29 28.99 0.93
C ASN A 119 1.14 28.04 2.13
N PRO A 120 2.04 28.08 3.11
CA PRO A 120 1.99 27.18 4.26
C PRO A 120 0.83 27.49 5.23
N GLU A 121 0.43 28.74 5.37
CA GLU A 121 -0.64 29.14 6.29
C GLU A 121 -2.01 28.79 5.72
N ASN A 122 -2.21 29.01 4.42
CA ASN A 122 -3.47 28.75 3.74
C ASN A 122 -3.24 28.04 2.39
N PRO A 123 -2.92 26.75 2.38
CA PRO A 123 -2.71 25.99 1.15
C PRO A 123 -3.95 26.05 0.25
N GLN A 124 -3.78 26.47 -1.00
CA GLN A 124 -4.88 26.58 -1.94
C GLN A 124 -5.04 25.31 -2.78
N PRO A 125 -6.28 24.91 -3.14
CA PRO A 125 -6.51 23.84 -4.10
C PRO A 125 -5.70 24.06 -5.39
N GLY A 126 -5.16 22.98 -5.96
CA GLY A 126 -4.27 23.02 -7.10
C GLY A 126 -2.80 23.18 -6.73
N SER A 127 -2.44 23.55 -5.49
CA SER A 127 -1.03 23.58 -5.06
C SER A 127 -0.54 22.20 -4.60
N LEU A 128 0.77 21.96 -4.70
CA LEU A 128 1.39 20.73 -4.19
C LEU A 128 1.15 20.57 -2.67
N ARG A 129 1.31 21.65 -1.91
CA ARG A 129 1.10 21.64 -0.46
C ARG A 129 -0.33 21.22 -0.08
N TYR A 130 -1.33 21.69 -0.81
CA TYR A 130 -2.71 21.27 -0.59
C TYR A 130 -2.88 19.76 -0.80
N GLY A 131 -2.38 19.24 -1.89
CA GLY A 131 -2.44 17.80 -2.20
C GLY A 131 -1.75 16.92 -1.14
N ILE A 132 -0.67 17.43 -0.53
CA ILE A 132 0.08 16.72 0.51
C ILE A 132 -0.59 16.84 1.88
N THR A 133 -1.09 18.03 2.26
CA THR A 133 -1.48 18.31 3.65
C THR A 133 -2.99 18.28 3.88
N LYS A 134 -3.81 18.56 2.87
CA LYS A 134 -5.26 18.71 2.98
C LYS A 134 -6.04 17.53 2.40
N VAL A 135 -5.61 16.96 1.29
CA VAL A 135 -6.20 15.73 0.75
C VAL A 135 -5.86 14.57 1.67
N LYS A 136 -6.81 13.67 1.92
CA LYS A 136 -6.66 12.54 2.85
C LYS A 136 -6.79 11.20 2.15
N GLY A 137 -6.23 10.16 2.79
CA GLY A 137 -6.22 8.80 2.28
C GLY A 137 -5.14 8.56 1.21
N PRO A 138 -5.06 7.31 0.70
CA PRO A 138 -4.16 6.95 -0.38
C PRO A 138 -4.41 7.82 -1.62
N ARG A 139 -3.33 8.37 -2.21
CA ARG A 139 -3.46 9.28 -3.35
C ARG A 139 -2.22 9.36 -4.22
N THR A 140 -2.45 9.59 -5.51
CA THR A 140 -1.40 9.90 -6.47
C THR A 140 -1.48 11.37 -6.85
N ILE A 141 -0.41 12.11 -6.60
CA ILE A 141 -0.27 13.52 -6.97
C ILE A 141 0.41 13.59 -8.33
N VAL A 142 -0.29 14.16 -9.29
CA VAL A 142 0.16 14.39 -10.66
C VAL A 142 0.28 15.88 -10.95
N PHE A 143 1.07 16.26 -11.95
CA PHE A 143 1.34 17.67 -12.28
C PHE A 143 0.83 17.98 -13.68
N ASP A 144 -0.05 18.96 -13.80
CA ASP A 144 -0.51 19.54 -15.06
C ASP A 144 0.32 20.76 -15.44
N VAL A 145 1.24 21.17 -14.56
CA VAL A 145 2.17 22.29 -14.73
C VAL A 145 3.62 21.85 -14.57
N ALA A 146 4.54 22.60 -15.15
CA ALA A 146 5.97 22.42 -14.97
C ALA A 146 6.62 23.71 -14.49
N GLY A 147 7.66 23.59 -13.70
CA GLY A 147 8.40 24.75 -13.22
C GLY A 147 9.02 24.58 -11.86
N ILE A 148 9.20 25.70 -11.19
CA ILE A 148 9.81 25.79 -9.87
C ILE A 148 8.72 26.10 -8.85
N ILE A 149 8.63 25.28 -7.81
CA ILE A 149 7.83 25.56 -6.63
C ILE A 149 8.80 26.04 -5.54
N ASP A 150 8.73 27.33 -5.21
CA ASP A 150 9.47 27.95 -4.12
C ASP A 150 8.72 27.69 -2.81
N LEU A 151 9.12 26.63 -2.12
CA LEU A 151 8.54 26.32 -0.82
C LEU A 151 8.76 27.49 0.15
N LYS A 152 7.71 27.93 0.79
CA LYS A 152 7.76 29.06 1.76
C LYS A 152 7.99 28.58 3.19
N ASP A 153 7.85 27.31 3.42
CA ASP A 153 8.17 26.61 4.65
C ASP A 153 8.34 25.11 4.36
N ARG A 154 8.91 24.40 5.33
CA ARG A 154 9.06 22.95 5.28
C ARG A 154 7.76 22.28 4.84
N LEU A 155 7.88 21.35 3.90
CA LEU A 155 6.74 20.55 3.44
C LEU A 155 6.98 19.08 3.77
N VAL A 156 6.20 18.53 4.69
CA VAL A 156 6.30 17.13 5.11
C VAL A 156 5.02 16.40 4.77
N CYS A 157 5.18 15.29 4.07
CA CYS A 157 4.11 14.34 3.84
C CYS A 157 4.12 13.33 4.99
N SER A 158 3.26 13.50 5.99
CA SER A 158 3.15 12.60 7.15
C SER A 158 2.23 11.41 6.89
N ASP A 159 1.25 11.57 6.00
CA ASP A 159 0.31 10.49 5.66
C ASP A 159 1.04 9.39 4.88
N PRO A 160 0.78 8.10 5.15
CA PRO A 160 1.28 7.01 4.33
C PRO A 160 0.52 6.90 3.00
N PHE A 161 1.00 6.03 2.12
CA PHE A 161 0.33 5.67 0.86
C PHE A 161 0.15 6.84 -0.12
N ILE A 162 1.23 7.60 -0.33
CA ILE A 162 1.25 8.70 -1.29
C ILE A 162 2.26 8.43 -2.41
N THR A 163 1.82 8.65 -3.64
CA THR A 163 2.71 8.74 -4.80
C THR A 163 2.77 10.18 -5.29
N VAL A 164 3.97 10.75 -5.41
CA VAL A 164 4.20 12.02 -6.11
C VAL A 164 4.89 11.72 -7.43
N ALA A 165 4.15 11.88 -8.52
CA ALA A 165 4.51 11.43 -9.86
C ALA A 165 5.04 12.60 -10.71
N GLY A 166 6.27 13.04 -10.44
CA GLY A 166 6.89 14.17 -11.16
C GLY A 166 7.03 13.96 -12.67
N GLN A 167 7.02 12.70 -13.14
CA GLN A 167 7.05 12.38 -14.58
C GLN A 167 5.81 12.81 -15.34
N THR A 168 4.72 13.17 -14.67
CA THR A 168 3.50 13.69 -15.31
C THR A 168 3.62 15.17 -15.68
N ALA A 169 4.55 15.89 -15.05
CA ALA A 169 4.76 17.30 -15.34
C ALA A 169 5.22 17.52 -16.77
N PRO A 170 4.63 18.47 -17.50
CA PRO A 170 5.04 18.77 -18.86
C PRO A 170 6.46 19.35 -18.92
N GLY A 171 7.04 19.38 -20.13
CA GLY A 171 8.29 20.07 -20.44
C GLY A 171 9.47 19.67 -19.55
N LYS A 172 10.00 20.62 -18.78
CA LYS A 172 11.21 20.40 -17.94
C LYS A 172 10.91 19.77 -16.57
N GLY A 173 9.66 19.43 -16.27
CA GLY A 173 9.27 18.80 -15.01
C GLY A 173 9.22 19.77 -13.82
N ILE A 174 9.29 19.24 -12.61
CA ILE A 174 9.15 19.99 -11.34
C ILE A 174 10.48 20.07 -10.59
N LEU A 175 10.76 21.26 -10.06
CA LEU A 175 11.81 21.54 -9.10
C LEU A 175 11.20 22.13 -7.82
N LEU A 176 11.48 21.54 -6.67
CA LEU A 176 11.19 22.12 -5.36
C LEU A 176 12.46 22.74 -4.81
N ARG A 177 12.40 23.95 -4.28
CA ARG A 177 13.55 24.61 -3.67
C ARG A 177 13.20 25.44 -2.43
N GLU A 178 14.19 26.05 -1.85
CA GLU A 178 14.22 26.92 -0.67
C GLU A 178 14.10 26.14 0.66
N HIS A 179 13.04 25.41 0.89
CA HIS A 179 12.80 24.70 2.15
C HIS A 179 12.82 23.18 2.01
N PRO A 180 13.05 22.44 3.11
CA PRO A 180 13.08 21.00 3.11
C PRO A 180 11.75 20.38 2.66
N PHE A 181 11.87 19.29 1.88
CA PHE A 181 10.79 18.40 1.56
C PHE A 181 11.04 17.04 2.19
N GLY A 182 10.06 16.51 2.91
CA GLY A 182 10.13 15.22 3.59
C GLY A 182 8.89 14.37 3.36
N PHE A 183 9.03 13.07 3.58
CA PHE A 183 7.92 12.13 3.44
C PHE A 183 8.02 11.00 4.47
N GLY A 184 6.87 10.42 4.79
CA GLY A 184 6.72 9.31 5.73
C GLY A 184 6.83 7.94 5.06
N SER A 185 6.18 6.94 5.68
CA SER A 185 6.18 5.55 5.21
C SER A 185 5.34 5.35 3.95
N GLU A 186 5.60 4.25 3.24
CA GLU A 186 4.85 3.82 2.06
C GLU A 186 4.73 4.89 0.96
N GLY A 187 5.69 5.81 0.89
CA GLY A 187 5.73 6.90 -0.08
C GLY A 187 6.52 6.54 -1.35
N ILE A 188 6.03 6.95 -2.51
CA ILE A 188 6.73 6.84 -3.80
C ILE A 188 6.90 8.23 -4.39
N PHE A 189 8.16 8.69 -4.50
CA PHE A 189 8.48 10.02 -5.02
C PHE A 189 9.44 9.87 -6.20
N ARG A 190 9.03 10.30 -7.37
CA ARG A 190 9.82 10.11 -8.59
C ARG A 190 9.82 11.33 -9.49
N PHE A 191 10.93 11.54 -10.21
CA PHE A 191 11.09 12.58 -11.20
C PHE A 191 10.89 14.00 -10.66
N ILE A 192 11.23 14.24 -9.39
CA ILE A 192 11.22 15.54 -8.74
C ILE A 192 12.68 15.93 -8.45
N ARG A 193 13.03 17.14 -8.75
CA ARG A 193 14.32 17.73 -8.40
C ARG A 193 14.17 18.52 -7.12
N LEU A 194 15.10 18.32 -6.17
CA LEU A 194 15.14 19.05 -4.91
C LEU A 194 16.40 19.90 -4.88
N ARG A 195 16.26 21.16 -4.54
CA ARG A 195 17.37 22.11 -4.36
C ARG A 195 17.07 22.97 -3.14
N LEU A 196 17.80 22.72 -2.06
CA LEU A 196 17.76 23.62 -0.91
C LEU A 196 18.38 24.96 -1.32
N GLY A 197 17.75 26.05 -0.92
CA GLY A 197 18.28 27.39 -1.09
C GLY A 197 19.53 27.62 -0.23
N LYS A 198 20.21 28.73 -0.48
CA LYS A 198 21.15 29.27 0.49
C LYS A 198 20.37 30.03 1.54
N TYR A 199 20.59 29.68 2.81
CA TYR A 199 20.14 30.46 3.95
C TYR A 199 21.06 31.64 4.19
#